data_3234d87a79a81d25523ca243dad63358
#
_entry.id   3234d87a79a81d25523ca243dad63358
#
_cell.length_a   1.000
_cell.length_b   1.000
_cell.length_c   1.000
_cell.angle_alpha   90.00
_cell.angle_beta   90.00
_cell.angle_gamma   90.00
#
_symmetry.space_group_name_H-M   'P 1'
#
loop_
_entity.id
_entity.type
_entity.pdbx_description
1 polymer ?
#
loop_
_entity_poly.entity_id
_entity_poly.type
_entity_poly.pdbx_seq_one_letter_code
_entity_poly.pdbx_strand_id
1 'polypeptide(L)'
;ILNGRNVAPVVEKMAHDGVLDCFLPGEWRSQHLRLAALQHPYVHDFDGLTRLALLLAECFSIEVEEALIALKMSKKERIYILDLHSRFGTLPGESLASMRVFRAVLEQHAEQHLKLEIVLRSHELSPSMGIGNERADDVYGLLEALEELAPLKSGNESLVDGHWLMQRAGMGKGRALGRLKAWLHRLQIERDLANADEVEAVLCSLHWTEENHLDWPQLQFPD
;
A
#
# COMPACT_ATOMS: atom_id res chain seq x y z
N ILE A 1 -20.18 12.73 -7.00
CA ILE A 1 -20.99 11.56 -6.59
C ILE A 1 -20.22 10.76 -5.54
N LEU A 2 -19.02 10.25 -5.81
CA LEU A 2 -18.29 9.37 -4.92
C LEU A 2 -17.87 10.01 -3.58
N ASN A 3 -17.85 11.32 -3.45
CA ASN A 3 -17.64 12.04 -2.19
C ASN A 3 -18.93 12.24 -1.37
N GLY A 4 -20.08 11.78 -1.88
CA GLY A 4 -21.37 11.90 -1.20
C GLY A 4 -21.51 10.93 -0.01
N ARG A 5 -22.49 11.21 0.87
CA ARG A 5 -22.83 10.31 2.00
C ARG A 5 -23.59 9.05 1.57
N ASN A 6 -24.42 9.16 0.53
CA ASN A 6 -25.27 8.07 0.01
C ASN A 6 -24.72 7.56 -1.32
N VAL A 7 -23.48 7.09 -1.36
CA VAL A 7 -22.80 6.70 -2.60
C VAL A 7 -23.41 5.44 -3.19
N ALA A 8 -23.59 4.39 -2.39
CA ALA A 8 -24.02 3.09 -2.87
C ALA A 8 -25.34 3.15 -3.67
N PRO A 9 -26.48 3.68 -3.16
CA PRO A 9 -27.72 3.69 -3.91
C PRO A 9 -27.66 4.54 -5.19
N VAL A 10 -26.82 5.59 -5.22
CA VAL A 10 -26.64 6.41 -6.42
C VAL A 10 -25.86 5.64 -7.49
N VAL A 11 -24.76 4.99 -7.09
CA VAL A 11 -23.93 4.20 -8.01
C VAL A 11 -24.70 2.96 -8.52
N GLU A 12 -25.46 2.29 -7.65
CA GLU A 12 -26.37 1.21 -8.07
C GLU A 12 -27.38 1.67 -9.12
N LYS A 13 -28.00 2.83 -8.91
CA LYS A 13 -28.91 3.40 -9.89
C LYS A 13 -28.21 3.72 -11.22
N MET A 14 -27.00 4.27 -11.17
CA MET A 14 -26.19 4.53 -12.37
C MET A 14 -25.82 3.24 -13.10
N ALA A 15 -25.49 2.18 -12.39
CA ALA A 15 -25.22 0.86 -12.96
C ALA A 15 -26.47 0.29 -13.63
N HIS A 16 -27.61 0.31 -12.94
CA HIS A 16 -28.90 -0.15 -13.48
C HIS A 16 -29.30 0.58 -14.77
N ASP A 17 -29.08 1.90 -14.81
CA ASP A 17 -29.44 2.72 -15.97
C ASP A 17 -28.38 2.67 -17.09
N GLY A 18 -27.28 1.90 -16.94
CA GLY A 18 -26.21 1.77 -17.92
C GLY A 18 -25.30 3.00 -18.02
N VAL A 19 -25.37 3.92 -17.06
CA VAL A 19 -24.56 5.14 -17.06
C VAL A 19 -23.09 4.81 -16.81
N LEU A 20 -22.79 3.85 -15.93
CA LEU A 20 -21.39 3.45 -15.63
C LEU A 20 -20.71 2.83 -16.85
N ASP A 21 -21.43 2.06 -17.66
CA ASP A 21 -20.89 1.42 -18.86
C ASP A 21 -20.39 2.42 -19.91
N CYS A 22 -20.78 3.71 -19.79
CA CYS A 22 -20.33 4.76 -20.71
C CYS A 22 -18.88 5.20 -20.50
N PHE A 23 -18.30 4.96 -19.31
CA PHE A 23 -16.98 5.51 -18.95
C PHE A 23 -16.15 4.65 -17.98
N LEU A 24 -16.70 3.56 -17.46
CA LEU A 24 -15.95 2.56 -16.68
C LEU A 24 -15.94 1.22 -17.41
N PRO A 25 -14.84 0.46 -17.32
CA PRO A 25 -14.75 -0.85 -17.95
C PRO A 25 -15.67 -1.87 -17.29
N GLY A 26 -16.25 -2.77 -18.08
CA GLY A 26 -17.09 -3.88 -17.63
C GLY A 26 -18.59 -3.64 -17.86
N GLU A 27 -19.38 -4.67 -17.55
CA GLU A 27 -20.86 -4.67 -17.60
C GLU A 27 -21.42 -4.45 -16.19
N TRP A 28 -21.67 -3.21 -15.80
CA TRP A 28 -21.97 -2.83 -14.41
C TRP A 28 -23.31 -3.35 -13.89
N ARG A 29 -24.26 -3.67 -14.75
CA ARG A 29 -25.54 -4.27 -14.33
C ARG A 29 -25.39 -5.64 -13.66
N SER A 30 -24.31 -6.37 -13.99
CA SER A 30 -24.00 -7.69 -13.43
C SER A 30 -23.01 -7.64 -12.27
N GLN A 31 -22.43 -6.48 -11.93
CA GLN A 31 -21.37 -6.31 -10.93
C GLN A 31 -21.92 -6.12 -9.51
N HIS A 32 -22.78 -7.05 -9.06
CA HIS A 32 -23.44 -6.95 -7.75
C HIS A 32 -22.45 -6.90 -6.57
N LEU A 33 -21.32 -7.64 -6.64
CA LEU A 33 -20.33 -7.67 -5.57
C LEU A 33 -19.61 -6.33 -5.41
N ARG A 34 -19.19 -5.71 -6.53
CA ARG A 34 -18.55 -4.38 -6.50
C ARG A 34 -19.49 -3.30 -5.96
N LEU A 35 -20.77 -3.36 -6.34
CA LEU A 35 -21.77 -2.43 -5.84
C LEU A 35 -22.09 -2.66 -4.37
N ALA A 36 -22.21 -3.92 -3.93
CA ALA A 36 -22.41 -4.28 -2.54
C ALA A 36 -21.24 -3.84 -1.65
N ALA A 37 -20.01 -3.91 -2.14
CA ALA A 37 -18.83 -3.44 -1.41
C ALA A 37 -18.93 -1.95 -0.99
N LEU A 38 -19.62 -1.11 -1.77
CA LEU A 38 -19.85 0.28 -1.40
C LEU A 38 -20.75 0.46 -0.18
N GLN A 39 -21.47 -0.58 0.25
CA GLN A 39 -22.32 -0.55 1.46
C GLN A 39 -21.55 -0.97 2.72
N HIS A 40 -20.30 -1.46 2.59
CA HIS A 40 -19.50 -1.86 3.73
C HIS A 40 -19.22 -0.67 4.68
N PRO A 41 -19.30 -0.84 6.01
CA PRO A 41 -19.12 0.26 6.97
C PRO A 41 -17.85 1.09 6.77
N TYR A 42 -16.71 0.45 6.51
CA TYR A 42 -15.45 1.16 6.29
C TYR A 42 -15.45 2.08 5.06
N VAL A 43 -16.27 1.78 4.05
CA VAL A 43 -16.34 2.60 2.83
C VAL A 43 -16.93 3.99 3.09
N HIS A 44 -17.67 4.16 4.19
CA HIS A 44 -18.19 5.48 4.56
C HIS A 44 -17.09 6.48 4.89
N ASP A 45 -15.94 6.02 5.39
CA ASP A 45 -14.79 6.84 5.75
C ASP A 45 -13.83 7.09 4.58
N PHE A 46 -13.99 6.37 3.47
CA PHE A 46 -13.13 6.53 2.29
C PHE A 46 -13.50 7.78 1.49
N ASP A 47 -12.48 8.43 0.95
CA ASP A 47 -12.67 9.51 -0.02
C ASP A 47 -13.15 8.97 -1.38
N GLY A 48 -13.54 9.89 -2.28
CA GLY A 48 -14.07 9.51 -3.58
C GLY A 48 -13.07 8.82 -4.49
N LEU A 49 -11.78 9.09 -4.34
CA LEU A 49 -10.72 8.44 -5.13
C LEU A 49 -10.51 7.00 -4.69
N THR A 50 -10.51 6.77 -3.39
CA THR A 50 -10.44 5.43 -2.80
C THR A 50 -11.66 4.58 -3.16
N ARG A 51 -12.86 5.16 -3.13
CA ARG A 51 -14.09 4.49 -3.58
C ARG A 51 -14.08 4.17 -5.08
N LEU A 52 -13.48 5.06 -5.90
CA LEU A 52 -13.29 4.78 -7.32
C LEU A 52 -12.29 3.64 -7.55
N ALA A 53 -11.18 3.63 -6.81
CA ALA A 53 -10.22 2.52 -6.86
C ALA A 53 -10.88 1.19 -6.49
N LEU A 54 -11.72 1.16 -5.45
CA LEU A 54 -12.47 -0.03 -5.04
C LEU A 54 -13.42 -0.53 -6.15
N LEU A 55 -14.14 0.38 -6.82
CA LEU A 55 -15.00 0.01 -7.96
C LEU A 55 -14.21 -0.60 -9.12
N LEU A 56 -12.96 -0.21 -9.28
CA LEU A 56 -12.07 -0.68 -10.35
C LEU A 56 -11.18 -1.86 -9.90
N ALA A 57 -11.36 -2.40 -8.69
CA ALA A 57 -10.45 -3.38 -8.09
C ALA A 57 -10.21 -4.64 -8.95
N GLU A 58 -11.22 -5.12 -9.68
CA GLU A 58 -11.12 -6.32 -10.53
C GLU A 58 -10.67 -6.03 -11.98
N CYS A 59 -10.46 -4.75 -12.32
CA CYS A 59 -10.00 -4.35 -13.65
C CYS A 59 -8.47 -4.55 -13.75
N PHE A 60 -7.96 -4.81 -14.95
CA PHE A 60 -6.53 -4.77 -15.19
C PHE A 60 -6.01 -3.32 -15.13
N SER A 61 -4.74 -3.15 -14.74
CA SER A 61 -4.15 -1.81 -14.57
C SER A 61 -4.27 -0.92 -15.82
N ILE A 62 -4.20 -1.52 -17.02
CA ILE A 62 -4.38 -0.79 -18.28
C ILE A 62 -5.80 -0.25 -18.42
N GLU A 63 -6.82 -1.04 -18.08
CA GLU A 63 -8.22 -0.64 -18.12
C GLU A 63 -8.51 0.45 -17.10
N VAL A 64 -7.89 0.36 -15.92
CA VAL A 64 -7.97 1.40 -14.88
C VAL A 64 -7.40 2.71 -15.42
N GLU A 65 -6.21 2.70 -16.02
CA GLU A 65 -5.58 3.90 -16.57
C GLU A 65 -6.45 4.53 -17.68
N GLU A 66 -6.98 3.72 -18.60
CA GLU A 66 -7.88 4.18 -19.67
C GLU A 66 -9.15 4.82 -19.11
N ALA A 67 -9.77 4.20 -18.10
CA ALA A 67 -10.95 4.75 -17.42
C ALA A 67 -10.67 6.10 -16.76
N LEU A 68 -9.54 6.22 -16.05
CA LEU A 68 -9.14 7.46 -15.37
C LEU A 68 -8.85 8.59 -16.38
N ILE A 69 -8.32 8.27 -17.55
CA ILE A 69 -8.14 9.22 -18.66
C ILE A 69 -9.50 9.65 -19.23
N ALA A 70 -10.40 8.71 -19.48
CA ALA A 70 -11.75 9.00 -19.96
C ALA A 70 -12.56 9.89 -19.00
N LEU A 71 -12.38 9.68 -17.69
CA LEU A 71 -12.93 10.52 -16.62
C LEU A 71 -12.24 11.90 -16.50
N LYS A 72 -11.22 12.19 -17.32
CA LYS A 72 -10.43 13.43 -17.30
C LYS A 72 -9.81 13.76 -15.95
N MET A 73 -9.38 12.74 -15.23
CA MET A 73 -8.74 12.93 -13.93
C MET A 73 -7.35 13.55 -14.07
N SER A 74 -6.97 14.37 -13.11
CA SER A 74 -5.65 14.98 -13.05
C SER A 74 -4.55 13.92 -12.94
N LYS A 75 -3.32 14.26 -13.35
CA LYS A 75 -2.17 13.35 -13.23
C LYS A 75 -1.96 12.88 -11.79
N LYS A 76 -2.15 13.76 -10.79
CA LYS A 76 -1.99 13.44 -9.37
C LYS A 76 -3.01 12.40 -8.91
N GLU A 77 -4.28 12.59 -9.26
CA GLU A 77 -5.36 11.65 -8.92
C GLU A 77 -5.14 10.28 -9.58
N ARG A 78 -4.74 10.27 -10.85
CA ARG A 78 -4.43 9.01 -11.56
C ARG A 78 -3.29 8.24 -10.90
N ILE A 79 -2.18 8.92 -10.56
CA ILE A 79 -1.05 8.29 -9.86
C ILE A 79 -1.52 7.71 -8.53
N TYR A 80 -2.32 8.44 -7.75
CA TYR A 80 -2.84 7.97 -6.47
C TYR A 80 -3.68 6.70 -6.62
N ILE A 81 -4.64 6.68 -7.57
CA ILE A 81 -5.51 5.52 -7.78
C ILE A 81 -4.73 4.32 -8.30
N LEU A 82 -3.81 4.52 -9.25
CA LEU A 82 -2.98 3.43 -9.80
C LEU A 82 -2.04 2.84 -8.74
N ASP A 83 -1.46 3.68 -7.90
CA ASP A 83 -0.62 3.25 -6.79
C ASP A 83 -1.42 2.45 -5.76
N LEU A 84 -2.61 2.92 -5.38
CA LEU A 84 -3.52 2.18 -4.50
C LEU A 84 -3.96 0.85 -5.12
N HIS A 85 -4.38 0.87 -6.39
CA HIS A 85 -4.81 -0.32 -7.13
C HIS A 85 -3.69 -1.36 -7.26
N SER A 86 -2.44 -0.93 -7.45
CA SER A 86 -1.29 -1.83 -7.57
C SER A 86 -0.99 -2.63 -6.29
N ARG A 87 -1.49 -2.18 -5.15
CA ARG A 87 -1.32 -2.83 -3.84
C ARG A 87 -2.51 -3.70 -3.42
N PHE A 88 -3.62 -3.69 -4.16
CA PHE A 88 -4.75 -4.54 -3.83
C PHE A 88 -4.37 -6.02 -3.83
N GLY A 89 -4.87 -6.74 -2.83
CA GLY A 89 -4.57 -8.14 -2.61
C GLY A 89 -3.29 -8.40 -1.82
N THR A 90 -2.48 -7.35 -1.50
CA THR A 90 -1.23 -7.51 -0.75
C THR A 90 -1.41 -7.16 0.72
N LEU A 91 -0.85 -7.98 1.61
CA LEU A 91 -0.88 -7.81 3.05
C LEU A 91 0.53 -7.78 3.63
N PRO A 92 0.75 -7.05 4.74
CA PRO A 92 1.99 -7.20 5.48
C PRO A 92 2.05 -8.60 6.11
N GLY A 93 3.27 -9.13 6.30
CA GLY A 93 3.43 -10.34 7.11
C GLY A 93 3.07 -10.06 8.58
N GLU A 94 2.74 -11.12 9.32
CA GLU A 94 2.31 -11.06 10.74
C GLU A 94 3.42 -10.65 11.71
N SER A 95 4.68 -10.64 11.28
CA SER A 95 5.80 -10.28 12.15
C SER A 95 5.77 -8.80 12.51
N LEU A 96 6.20 -8.49 13.73
CA LEU A 96 6.36 -7.11 14.20
C LEU A 96 7.25 -6.27 13.26
N ALA A 97 8.29 -6.86 12.69
CA ALA A 97 9.17 -6.22 11.73
C ALA A 97 8.43 -5.84 10.44
N SER A 98 7.64 -6.76 9.87
CA SER A 98 6.83 -6.51 8.68
C SER A 98 5.78 -5.42 8.92
N MET A 99 5.10 -5.46 10.06
CA MET A 99 4.10 -4.45 10.44
C MET A 99 4.72 -3.05 10.61
N ARG A 100 5.96 -2.97 11.15
CA ARG A 100 6.70 -1.70 11.24
C ARG A 100 7.06 -1.14 9.85
N VAL A 101 7.57 -1.99 8.95
CA VAL A 101 7.88 -1.60 7.57
C VAL A 101 6.61 -1.13 6.86
N PHE A 102 5.54 -1.91 6.94
CA PHE A 102 4.24 -1.57 6.36
C PHE A 102 3.75 -0.19 6.83
N ARG A 103 3.73 0.05 8.15
CA ARG A 103 3.34 1.35 8.71
C ARG A 103 4.28 2.48 8.28
N ALA A 104 5.59 2.24 8.23
CA ALA A 104 6.57 3.26 7.85
C ALA A 104 6.47 3.65 6.38
N VAL A 105 6.18 2.69 5.49
CA VAL A 105 6.05 2.95 4.04
C VAL A 105 4.72 3.61 3.69
N LEU A 106 3.61 3.15 4.28
CA LEU A 106 2.27 3.67 3.96
C LEU A 106 1.86 4.84 4.86
N GLU A 107 2.56 5.09 5.96
CA GLU A 107 2.30 6.18 6.90
C GLU A 107 0.81 6.25 7.31
N GLN A 108 0.17 7.36 7.08
CA GLN A 108 -1.25 7.58 7.39
C GLN A 108 -2.22 6.72 6.55
N HIS A 109 -1.75 6.09 5.48
CA HIS A 109 -2.56 5.25 4.60
C HIS A 109 -2.54 3.76 4.98
N ALA A 110 -1.75 3.36 5.97
CA ALA A 110 -1.61 1.96 6.37
C ALA A 110 -2.95 1.36 6.86
N GLU A 111 -3.64 2.07 7.75
CA GLU A 111 -4.96 1.67 8.27
C GLU A 111 -6.00 1.60 7.13
N GLN A 112 -6.02 2.62 6.25
CA GLN A 112 -6.93 2.66 5.10
C GLN A 112 -6.70 1.46 4.16
N HIS A 113 -5.44 1.07 3.95
CA HIS A 113 -5.11 -0.09 3.12
C HIS A 113 -5.69 -1.39 3.72
N LEU A 114 -5.50 -1.66 5.02
CA LEU A 114 -6.09 -2.84 5.66
C LEU A 114 -7.62 -2.82 5.64
N LYS A 115 -8.25 -1.68 5.85
CA LYS A 115 -9.70 -1.52 5.71
C LYS A 115 -10.20 -1.84 4.30
N LEU A 116 -9.45 -1.42 3.26
CA LEU A 116 -9.74 -1.80 1.87
C LEU A 116 -9.61 -3.31 1.64
N GLU A 117 -8.55 -3.93 2.17
CA GLU A 117 -8.34 -5.36 2.07
C GLU A 117 -9.44 -6.17 2.76
N ILE A 118 -9.97 -5.68 3.90
CA ILE A 118 -11.14 -6.28 4.55
C ILE A 118 -12.36 -6.20 3.62
N VAL A 119 -12.61 -5.04 3.01
CA VAL A 119 -13.76 -4.86 2.09
C VAL A 119 -13.64 -5.79 0.88
N LEU A 120 -12.45 -5.88 0.26
CA LEU A 120 -12.20 -6.75 -0.88
C LEU A 120 -12.52 -8.21 -0.54
N ARG A 121 -12.03 -8.71 0.58
CA ARG A 121 -12.24 -10.10 1.00
C ARG A 121 -13.65 -10.39 1.48
N SER A 122 -14.28 -9.45 2.19
CA SER A 122 -15.65 -9.59 2.66
C SER A 122 -16.68 -9.68 1.53
N HIS A 123 -16.35 -9.12 0.37
CA HIS A 123 -17.21 -9.11 -0.83
C HIS A 123 -16.66 -9.98 -1.96
N GLU A 124 -15.67 -10.85 -1.67
CA GLU A 124 -15.07 -11.78 -2.64
C GLU A 124 -14.59 -11.10 -3.94
N LEU A 125 -14.20 -9.82 -3.84
CA LEU A 125 -13.62 -9.10 -4.96
C LEU A 125 -12.21 -9.60 -5.23
N SER A 126 -11.93 -9.99 -6.46
CA SER A 126 -10.65 -10.56 -6.88
C SER A 126 -9.85 -9.53 -7.69
N PRO A 127 -8.94 -8.77 -7.08
CA PRO A 127 -8.04 -7.87 -7.81
C PRO A 127 -7.30 -8.60 -8.92
N SER A 128 -6.97 -7.89 -9.98
CA SER A 128 -6.28 -8.47 -11.15
C SER A 128 -4.92 -9.11 -10.81
N MET A 129 -4.31 -8.69 -9.70
CA MET A 129 -3.08 -9.28 -9.16
C MET A 129 -3.31 -10.54 -8.31
N GLY A 130 -4.59 -10.91 -8.08
CA GLY A 130 -5.01 -11.98 -7.19
C GLY A 130 -5.12 -11.55 -5.72
N ILE A 131 -5.80 -12.36 -4.93
CA ILE A 131 -5.86 -12.26 -3.47
C ILE A 131 -5.17 -13.52 -2.90
N GLY A 132 -4.38 -13.36 -1.84
CA GLY A 132 -3.88 -14.49 -1.06
C GLY A 132 -5.04 -15.30 -0.44
N ASN A 133 -4.69 -16.39 0.23
CA ASN A 133 -5.70 -17.27 0.87
C ASN A 133 -6.25 -16.70 2.19
N GLU A 134 -5.74 -15.55 2.63
CA GLU A 134 -6.15 -14.89 3.86
C GLU A 134 -7.60 -14.42 3.77
N ARG A 135 -8.34 -14.69 4.83
CA ARG A 135 -9.74 -14.29 4.97
C ARG A 135 -9.84 -12.87 5.54
N ALA A 136 -11.02 -12.27 5.44
CA ALA A 136 -11.27 -10.97 6.07
C ALA A 136 -10.96 -10.97 7.57
N ASP A 137 -11.24 -12.09 8.28
CA ASP A 137 -10.95 -12.26 9.71
C ASP A 137 -9.45 -12.12 10.01
N ASP A 138 -8.59 -12.64 9.14
CA ASP A 138 -7.13 -12.55 9.30
C ASP A 138 -6.66 -11.08 9.18
N VAL A 139 -7.29 -10.33 8.27
CA VAL A 139 -6.97 -8.90 8.07
C VAL A 139 -7.47 -8.04 9.23
N TYR A 140 -8.58 -8.40 9.88
CA TYR A 140 -9.00 -7.74 11.14
C TYR A 140 -7.92 -7.89 12.22
N GLY A 141 -7.31 -9.07 12.35
CA GLY A 141 -6.18 -9.27 13.27
C GLY A 141 -4.97 -8.40 12.94
N LEU A 142 -4.66 -8.18 11.65
CA LEU A 142 -3.59 -7.25 11.22
C LEU A 142 -3.95 -5.79 11.53
N LEU A 143 -5.22 -5.40 11.38
CA LEU A 143 -5.68 -4.05 11.72
C LEU A 143 -5.55 -3.77 13.22
N GLU A 144 -5.97 -4.71 14.08
CA GLU A 144 -5.78 -4.62 15.52
C GLU A 144 -4.29 -4.52 15.89
N ALA A 145 -3.45 -5.38 15.29
CA ALA A 145 -2.01 -5.35 15.51
C ALA A 145 -1.36 -4.02 15.05
N LEU A 146 -1.88 -3.39 13.99
CA LEU A 146 -1.41 -2.08 13.55
C LEU A 146 -1.78 -0.97 14.54
N GLU A 147 -2.99 -1.01 15.11
CA GLU A 147 -3.46 -0.04 16.10
C GLU A 147 -2.65 -0.14 17.42
N GLU A 148 -2.31 -1.36 17.83
CA GLU A 148 -1.50 -1.62 19.03
C GLU A 148 0.00 -1.36 18.82
N LEU A 149 0.44 -1.18 17.57
CA LEU A 149 1.86 -1.05 17.23
C LEU A 149 2.45 0.23 17.83
N ALA A 150 3.41 0.08 18.76
CA ALA A 150 4.09 1.19 19.38
C ALA A 150 4.79 2.10 18.35
N PRO A 151 4.89 3.42 18.59
CA PRO A 151 5.70 4.31 17.77
C PRO A 151 7.16 3.86 17.75
N LEU A 152 7.86 4.06 16.62
CA LEU A 152 9.29 3.79 16.51
C LEU A 152 10.08 4.74 17.42
N LYS A 153 11.12 4.23 18.09
CA LYS A 153 11.98 5.00 19.00
C LYS A 153 12.65 6.19 18.32
N SER A 154 13.07 6.03 17.06
CA SER A 154 13.73 7.07 16.27
C SER A 154 12.82 7.76 15.25
N GLY A 155 11.55 7.37 15.17
CA GLY A 155 10.65 7.82 14.11
C GLY A 155 10.97 7.17 12.76
N ASN A 156 10.35 7.71 11.68
CA ASN A 156 10.44 7.14 10.34
C ASN A 156 11.66 7.64 9.52
N GLU A 157 12.36 8.66 9.98
CA GLU A 157 13.51 9.19 9.25
C GLU A 157 14.77 8.35 9.48
N SER A 158 15.63 8.30 8.44
CA SER A 158 16.90 7.57 8.54
C SER A 158 17.83 8.23 9.56
N LEU A 159 18.29 7.47 10.56
CA LEU A 159 19.25 7.88 11.59
C LEU A 159 20.63 8.27 11.04
N VAL A 160 20.95 7.78 9.84
CA VAL A 160 22.26 8.02 9.20
C VAL A 160 22.09 8.59 7.81
N ASP A 161 22.99 9.49 7.45
CA ASP A 161 23.02 10.08 6.11
C ASP A 161 24.07 9.42 5.19
N GLY A 162 24.09 9.84 3.93
CA GLY A 162 25.04 9.29 2.97
C GLY A 162 26.49 9.64 3.28
N HIS A 163 26.76 10.75 3.98
CA HIS A 163 28.11 11.14 4.33
C HIS A 163 28.68 10.27 5.45
N TRP A 164 27.89 10.06 6.49
CA TRP A 164 28.19 9.12 7.56
C TRP A 164 28.49 7.72 7.00
N LEU A 165 27.65 7.24 6.10
CA LEU A 165 27.81 5.92 5.50
C LEU A 165 29.06 5.79 4.63
N MET A 166 29.41 6.83 3.84
CA MET A 166 30.67 6.85 3.09
C MET A 166 31.89 6.68 3.99
N GLN A 167 31.90 7.36 5.13
CA GLN A 167 33.00 7.28 6.09
C GLN A 167 33.11 5.90 6.76
N ARG A 168 31.97 5.30 7.14
CA ARG A 168 31.95 4.03 7.88
C ARG A 168 32.13 2.82 6.95
N ALA A 169 31.52 2.83 5.78
CA ALA A 169 31.60 1.72 4.81
C ALA A 169 32.80 1.84 3.85
N GLY A 170 33.51 2.95 3.83
CA GLY A 170 34.60 3.18 2.88
C GLY A 170 34.13 3.23 1.40
N MET A 171 32.87 3.50 1.15
CA MET A 171 32.27 3.52 -0.18
C MET A 171 32.26 4.92 -0.79
N GLY A 172 32.50 5.00 -2.10
CA GLY A 172 32.31 6.23 -2.86
C GLY A 172 30.82 6.55 -3.13
N LYS A 173 30.54 7.77 -3.55
CA LYS A 173 29.20 8.17 -4.02
C LYS A 173 28.75 7.29 -5.19
N GLY A 174 27.51 6.82 -5.17
CA GLY A 174 26.96 6.01 -6.24
C GLY A 174 25.67 5.29 -5.87
N ARG A 175 25.15 4.50 -6.82
CA ARG A 175 23.91 3.74 -6.66
C ARG A 175 23.99 2.73 -5.50
N ALA A 176 25.13 2.04 -5.36
CA ALA A 176 25.34 1.07 -4.29
C ALA A 176 25.23 1.74 -2.90
N LEU A 177 25.85 2.92 -2.70
CA LEU A 177 25.72 3.67 -1.44
C LEU A 177 24.26 4.02 -1.12
N GLY A 178 23.49 4.45 -2.13
CA GLY A 178 22.06 4.75 -1.96
C GLY A 178 21.25 3.53 -1.53
N ARG A 179 21.53 2.38 -2.15
CA ARG A 179 20.87 1.12 -1.80
C ARG A 179 21.27 0.61 -0.41
N LEU A 180 22.53 0.73 -0.02
CA LEU A 180 22.97 0.36 1.32
C LEU A 180 22.30 1.26 2.39
N LYS A 181 22.18 2.57 2.10
CA LYS A 181 21.43 3.48 2.97
C LYS A 181 19.97 3.06 3.13
N ALA A 182 19.30 2.71 2.04
CA ALA A 182 17.91 2.28 2.05
C ALA A 182 17.74 0.94 2.81
N TRP A 183 18.68 0.00 2.65
CA TRP A 183 18.67 -1.26 3.40
C TRP A 183 18.88 -1.03 4.91
N LEU A 184 19.86 -0.21 5.30
CA LEU A 184 20.05 0.14 6.71
C LEU A 184 18.85 0.86 7.32
N HIS A 185 18.19 1.73 6.54
CA HIS A 185 16.96 2.39 6.97
C HIS A 185 15.82 1.38 7.17
N ARG A 186 15.67 0.40 6.27
CA ARG A 186 14.73 -0.70 6.46
C ARG A 186 15.03 -1.47 7.75
N LEU A 187 16.29 -1.88 7.99
CA LEU A 187 16.70 -2.59 9.20
C LEU A 187 16.51 -1.75 10.48
N GLN A 188 16.71 -0.44 10.40
CA GLN A 188 16.40 0.49 11.49
C GLN A 188 14.93 0.38 11.90
N ILE A 189 14.02 0.38 10.94
CA ILE A 189 12.57 0.28 11.16
C ILE A 189 12.19 -1.12 11.66
N GLU A 190 12.65 -2.17 10.99
CA GLU A 190 12.36 -3.56 11.36
C GLU A 190 12.76 -3.86 12.82
N ARG A 191 13.94 -3.41 13.21
CA ARG A 191 14.56 -3.69 14.54
C ARG A 191 14.29 -2.60 15.58
N ASP A 192 13.60 -1.51 15.19
CA ASP A 192 13.31 -0.35 16.06
C ASP A 192 14.57 0.24 16.70
N LEU A 193 15.60 0.50 15.87
CA LEU A 193 16.86 1.05 16.34
C LEU A 193 16.67 2.50 16.80
N ALA A 194 17.32 2.87 17.91
CA ALA A 194 17.12 4.16 18.56
C ALA A 194 18.15 5.22 18.18
N ASN A 195 19.34 4.81 17.71
CA ASN A 195 20.47 5.72 17.49
C ASN A 195 21.45 5.20 16.42
N ALA A 196 22.39 6.07 16.01
CA ALA A 196 23.36 5.76 14.97
C ALA A 196 24.37 4.65 15.38
N ASP A 197 24.64 4.48 16.67
CA ASP A 197 25.58 3.45 17.14
C ASP A 197 24.97 2.04 16.95
N GLU A 198 23.67 1.91 17.16
CA GLU A 198 22.95 0.65 16.86
C GLU A 198 22.93 0.36 15.35
N VAL A 199 22.79 1.40 14.50
CA VAL A 199 22.89 1.25 13.05
C VAL A 199 24.30 0.83 12.64
N GLU A 200 25.35 1.38 13.27
CA GLU A 200 26.73 0.97 13.03
C GLU A 200 26.98 -0.50 13.40
N ALA A 201 26.46 -0.94 14.54
CA ALA A 201 26.55 -2.35 14.94
C ALA A 201 25.88 -3.28 13.90
N VAL A 202 24.72 -2.88 13.36
CA VAL A 202 24.06 -3.60 12.26
C VAL A 202 24.94 -3.59 11.01
N LEU A 203 25.45 -2.45 10.56
CA LEU A 203 26.33 -2.34 9.38
C LEU A 203 27.55 -3.28 9.49
N CYS A 204 28.18 -3.36 10.66
CA CYS A 204 29.31 -4.25 10.92
C CYS A 204 28.94 -5.74 10.86
N SER A 205 27.69 -6.09 11.13
CA SER A 205 27.19 -7.47 11.08
C SER A 205 26.73 -7.92 9.71
N LEU A 206 26.52 -7.00 8.78
CA LEU A 206 26.06 -7.30 7.43
C LEU A 206 27.22 -7.74 6.52
N HIS A 207 26.97 -8.75 5.69
CA HIS A 207 27.90 -9.20 4.65
C HIS A 207 27.69 -8.46 3.33
N TRP A 208 27.38 -7.17 3.37
CA TRP A 208 27.01 -6.35 2.22
C TRP A 208 28.10 -6.26 1.14
N THR A 209 29.37 -6.56 1.47
CA THR A 209 30.48 -6.61 0.48
C THR A 209 30.48 -7.86 -0.38
N GLU A 210 29.80 -8.91 0.05
CA GLU A 210 29.77 -10.23 -0.62
C GLU A 210 28.55 -10.38 -1.53
N GLU A 211 27.53 -9.54 -1.37
CA GLU A 211 26.27 -9.60 -2.09
C GLU A 211 26.18 -8.53 -3.18
N ASN A 212 25.41 -8.85 -4.24
CA ASN A 212 25.12 -7.87 -5.27
C ASN A 212 24.20 -6.79 -4.71
N HIS A 213 24.63 -5.53 -4.76
CA HIS A 213 23.85 -4.39 -4.27
C HIS A 213 22.46 -4.24 -4.92
N LEU A 214 22.20 -4.89 -6.05
CA LEU A 214 20.89 -4.89 -6.71
C LEU A 214 19.86 -5.74 -5.95
N ASP A 215 20.33 -6.74 -5.20
CA ASP A 215 19.48 -7.69 -4.47
C ASP A 215 19.24 -7.28 -3.01
N TRP A 216 19.88 -6.18 -2.54
CA TRP A 216 19.69 -5.72 -1.17
C TRP A 216 18.26 -5.26 -0.93
N PRO A 217 17.65 -5.67 0.21
CA PRO A 217 16.30 -5.25 0.58
C PRO A 217 16.16 -3.74 0.64
N GLN A 218 15.01 -3.25 0.20
CA GLN A 218 14.70 -1.82 0.21
C GLN A 218 13.51 -1.54 1.13
N LEU A 219 13.39 -0.31 1.59
CA LEU A 219 12.22 0.13 2.34
C LEU A 219 11.08 0.37 1.35
N GLN A 220 10.26 -0.64 1.14
CA GLN A 220 9.12 -0.60 0.21
C GLN A 220 8.01 -1.54 0.69
N PHE A 221 6.81 -1.35 0.18
CA PHE A 221 5.67 -2.24 0.32
C PHE A 221 4.84 -2.19 -0.99
N PRO A 222 4.45 -3.36 -1.54
CA PRO A 222 4.88 -4.71 -1.15
C PRO A 222 6.38 -4.95 -1.35
N ASP A 223 6.89 -5.99 -0.71
CA ASP A 223 8.30 -6.43 -0.79
C ASP A 223 8.67 -7.03 -2.15
#